data_b8a326df0fcb82aa332aaa14fef991b8
#
_entry.id   b8a326df0fcb82aa332aaa14fef991b8
#
_cell.length_a   1.000
_cell.length_b   1.000
_cell.length_c   1.000
_cell.angle_alpha   90.00
_cell.angle_beta   90.00
_cell.angle_gamma   90.00
#
_symmetry.space_group_name_H-M   'P 1'
#
loop_
_entity.id
_entity.type
_entity.pdbx_description
1 polymer ?
#
loop_
_entity_poly.entity_id
_entity_poly.type
_entity_poly.pdbx_seq_one_letter_code
_entity_poly.pdbx_strand_id
1 'polypeptide(L)'
;SWCFVAHESAKEDRIEIIGDKGMICFSVFTYDPIALHTERGREEFLPENPPHVQLPLIKAVVEHLQGKAVCTCDGISATPTNWVMDRILDKL
;
A
#
# COMPACT_ATOMS: atom_id res chain seq x y z
N SER A 1 12.36 -2.53 7.26
CA SER A 1 13.70 -2.08 6.89
C SER A 1 13.84 -2.00 5.37
N TRP A 2 14.68 -1.08 4.90
CA TRP A 2 15.03 -0.92 3.49
C TRP A 2 16.53 -1.06 3.32
N CYS A 3 16.96 -1.86 2.33
CA CYS A 3 18.35 -1.97 1.94
C CYS A 3 18.44 -1.97 0.42
N PHE A 4 18.98 -0.91 -0.16
CA PHE A 4 19.09 -0.75 -1.61
C PHE A 4 20.37 -1.35 -2.21
N VAL A 5 21.28 -1.83 -1.36
CA VAL A 5 22.57 -2.42 -1.76
C VAL A 5 22.69 -3.89 -1.37
N ALA A 6 21.57 -4.53 -1.06
CA ALA A 6 21.54 -5.94 -0.71
C ALA A 6 21.88 -6.81 -1.92
N HIS A 7 22.53 -7.96 -1.67
CA HIS A 7 22.75 -8.97 -2.68
C HIS A 7 21.42 -9.49 -3.23
N GLU A 8 21.39 -9.86 -4.51
CA GLU A 8 20.17 -10.31 -5.20
C GLU A 8 19.46 -11.46 -4.48
N SER A 9 20.21 -12.36 -3.84
CA SER A 9 19.65 -13.47 -3.06
C SER A 9 18.87 -13.04 -1.80
N ALA A 10 19.09 -11.80 -1.34
CA ALA A 10 18.41 -11.22 -0.18
C ALA A 10 17.25 -10.27 -0.58
N LYS A 11 16.95 -10.19 -1.88
CA LYS A 11 15.88 -9.35 -2.39
C LYS A 11 14.53 -9.84 -1.89
N GLU A 12 13.83 -8.98 -1.19
CA GLU A 12 12.50 -9.25 -0.65
C GLU A 12 11.64 -7.99 -0.73
N ASP A 13 10.42 -8.15 -1.20
CA ASP A 13 9.39 -7.12 -1.21
C ASP A 13 8.18 -7.66 -0.45
N ARG A 14 8.08 -7.29 0.82
CA ARG A 14 7.06 -7.82 1.71
C ARG A 14 6.64 -6.83 2.76
N ILE A 15 5.34 -6.62 2.86
CA ILE A 15 4.71 -5.90 3.96
C ILE A 15 3.86 -6.86 4.77
N GLU A 16 4.05 -6.87 6.08
CA GLU A 16 3.25 -7.62 7.03
C GLU A 16 2.53 -6.67 7.97
N ILE A 17 1.22 -6.86 8.10
CA ILE A 17 0.40 -6.15 9.08
C ILE A 17 -0.08 -7.21 10.07
N ILE A 18 0.41 -7.12 11.30
CA ILE A 18 0.17 -8.11 12.36
C ILE A 18 -0.82 -7.53 13.35
N GLY A 19 -1.95 -8.21 13.55
CA GLY A 19 -2.96 -7.90 14.53
C GLY A 19 -3.13 -9.04 15.54
N ASP A 20 -4.00 -8.85 16.50
CA ASP A 20 -4.31 -9.83 17.54
C ASP A 20 -5.10 -11.06 17.01
N LYS A 21 -5.77 -10.91 15.89
CA LYS A 21 -6.62 -11.97 15.29
C LYS A 21 -6.06 -12.55 14.00
N GLY A 22 -4.95 -12.05 13.53
CA GLY A 22 -4.34 -12.53 12.30
C GLY A 22 -3.29 -11.60 11.72
N MET A 23 -2.82 -11.95 10.54
CA MET A 23 -1.79 -11.23 9.83
C MET A 23 -2.16 -11.11 8.36
N ILE A 24 -1.93 -9.96 7.77
CA ILE A 24 -2.00 -9.72 6.33
C ILE A 24 -0.59 -9.55 5.80
N CYS A 25 -0.29 -10.21 4.70
CA CYS A 25 0.99 -10.14 4.02
C CYS A 25 0.79 -9.86 2.53
N PHE A 26 1.53 -8.89 1.99
CA PHE A 26 1.48 -8.55 0.57
C PHE A 26 2.78 -7.92 0.09
N SER A 27 2.95 -7.88 -1.23
CA SER A 27 4.06 -7.22 -1.92
C SER A 27 3.61 -5.88 -2.49
N VAL A 28 4.54 -4.91 -2.60
CA VAL A 28 4.26 -3.59 -3.18
C VAL A 28 4.50 -3.56 -4.68
N PHE A 29 5.61 -4.18 -5.13
CA PHE A 29 6.11 -4.06 -6.50
C PHE A 29 5.82 -5.28 -7.36
N THR A 30 5.28 -6.35 -6.79
CA THR A 30 4.89 -7.56 -7.52
C THR A 30 3.38 -7.78 -7.44
N TYR A 31 2.87 -8.63 -8.32
CA TYR A 31 1.45 -8.97 -8.39
C TYR A 31 1.14 -10.27 -7.63
N ASP A 32 1.88 -10.52 -6.56
CA ASP A 32 1.64 -11.69 -5.72
C ASP A 32 0.29 -11.59 -4.99
N PRO A 33 -0.36 -12.71 -4.69
CA PRO A 33 -1.58 -12.71 -3.92
C PRO A 33 -1.41 -12.06 -2.54
N ILE A 34 -2.45 -11.38 -2.09
CA ILE A 34 -2.54 -10.89 -0.71
C ILE A 34 -2.90 -12.08 0.17
N ALA A 35 -2.08 -12.40 1.15
CA ALA A 35 -2.31 -13.51 2.07
C ALA A 35 -2.88 -13.01 3.40
N LEU A 36 -3.99 -13.61 3.83
CA LEU A 36 -4.60 -13.41 5.14
C LEU A 36 -4.42 -14.69 5.97
N HIS A 37 -3.77 -14.57 7.10
CA HIS A 37 -3.57 -15.65 8.06
C HIS A 37 -4.41 -15.38 9.30
N THR A 38 -5.32 -16.27 9.63
CA THR A 38 -6.17 -16.21 10.83
C THR A 38 -6.22 -17.58 11.50
N GLU A 39 -6.91 -17.69 12.63
CA GLU A 39 -7.20 -18.97 13.28
C GLU A 39 -7.94 -19.96 12.37
N ARG A 40 -8.67 -19.46 11.38
CA ARG A 40 -9.41 -20.28 10.40
C ARG A 40 -8.53 -20.84 9.30
N GLY A 41 -7.27 -20.44 9.22
CA GLY A 41 -6.32 -20.85 8.21
C GLY A 41 -5.82 -19.67 7.35
N ARG A 42 -5.33 -20.03 6.17
CA ARG A 42 -4.78 -19.07 5.21
C ARG A 42 -5.76 -18.87 4.05
N GLU A 43 -6.04 -17.63 3.72
CA GLU A 43 -6.79 -17.23 2.54
C GLU A 43 -5.91 -16.38 1.64
N GLU A 44 -6.06 -16.51 0.33
CA GLU A 44 -5.35 -15.70 -0.65
C GLU A 44 -6.33 -14.90 -1.51
N PHE A 45 -6.00 -13.65 -1.76
CA PHE A 45 -6.76 -12.74 -2.61
C PHE A 45 -5.87 -12.27 -3.75
N LEU A 46 -6.31 -12.53 -4.97
CA LEU A 46 -5.63 -12.07 -6.19
C LEU A 46 -6.55 -11.08 -6.91
N PRO A 47 -6.48 -9.79 -6.57
CA PRO A 47 -7.27 -8.77 -7.24
C PRO A 47 -6.81 -8.60 -8.69
N GLU A 48 -7.74 -8.27 -9.57
CA GLU A 48 -7.42 -7.90 -10.93
C GLU A 48 -6.60 -6.61 -10.96
N ASN A 49 -5.44 -6.67 -11.60
CA ASN A 49 -4.57 -5.50 -11.72
C ASN A 49 -4.94 -4.66 -12.94
N PRO A 50 -4.95 -3.32 -12.81
CA PRO A 50 -5.20 -2.45 -13.93
C PRO A 50 -4.06 -2.52 -14.96
N PRO A 51 -4.32 -2.20 -16.24
CA PRO A 51 -3.28 -2.18 -17.28
C PRO A 51 -2.17 -1.16 -17.00
N HIS A 52 -2.47 -0.12 -16.23
CA HIS A 52 -1.52 0.90 -15.79
C HIS A 52 -1.64 1.13 -14.29
N VAL A 53 -0.51 1.17 -13.58
CA VAL A 53 -0.45 1.25 -12.12
C VAL A 53 -1.21 2.45 -11.55
N GLN A 54 -1.11 3.62 -12.21
CA GLN A 54 -1.74 4.86 -11.73
C GLN A 54 -3.17 5.07 -12.24
N LEU A 55 -3.69 4.21 -13.08
CA LEU A 55 -5.01 4.38 -13.69
C LEU A 55 -6.14 4.54 -12.65
N PRO A 56 -6.22 3.74 -11.59
CA PRO A 56 -7.26 3.92 -10.57
C PRO A 56 -7.19 5.27 -9.86
N LEU A 57 -5.98 5.76 -9.56
CA LEU A 57 -5.78 7.06 -8.93
C LEU A 57 -6.22 8.20 -9.86
N ILE A 58 -5.79 8.18 -11.10
CA ILE A 58 -6.15 9.19 -12.10
C ILE A 58 -7.67 9.22 -12.29
N LYS A 59 -8.30 8.07 -12.40
CA LYS A 59 -9.75 7.94 -12.49
C LYS A 59 -10.45 8.58 -11.27
N ALA A 60 -10.01 8.27 -10.07
CA ALA A 60 -10.58 8.82 -8.84
C ALA A 60 -10.46 10.36 -8.78
N VAL A 61 -9.32 10.91 -9.19
CA VAL A 61 -9.11 12.37 -9.24
C VAL A 61 -10.02 13.02 -10.28
N VAL A 62 -10.13 12.46 -11.48
CA VAL A 62 -10.99 12.98 -12.56
C VAL A 62 -12.46 12.95 -12.13
N GLU A 63 -12.94 11.87 -11.55
CA GLU A 63 -14.31 11.76 -11.07
C GLU A 63 -14.61 12.75 -9.94
N HIS A 64 -13.64 13.01 -9.06
CA HIS A 64 -13.75 14.04 -8.04
C HIS A 64 -13.88 15.44 -8.65
N LEU A 65 -13.02 15.79 -9.60
CA LEU A 65 -13.07 17.08 -10.29
C LEU A 65 -14.36 17.30 -11.10
N GLN A 66 -14.94 16.22 -11.58
CA GLN A 66 -16.24 16.23 -12.28
C GLN A 66 -17.45 16.23 -11.32
N GLY A 67 -17.24 16.17 -10.02
CA GLY A 67 -18.32 16.11 -9.04
C GLY A 67 -19.07 14.79 -8.98
N LYS A 68 -18.53 13.71 -9.56
CA LYS A 68 -19.15 12.37 -9.60
C LYS A 68 -18.88 11.53 -8.38
N ALA A 69 -17.72 11.71 -7.75
CA ALA A 69 -17.28 10.96 -6.58
C ALA A 69 -16.34 11.80 -5.72
N VAL A 70 -16.06 11.35 -4.50
CA VAL A 70 -15.08 11.98 -3.62
C VAL A 70 -13.77 11.21 -3.68
N CYS A 71 -12.67 11.89 -4.03
CA CYS A 71 -11.34 11.31 -3.93
C CYS A 71 -10.91 11.26 -2.47
N THR A 72 -10.64 10.06 -1.96
CA THR A 72 -10.25 9.86 -0.56
C THR A 72 -8.77 10.18 -0.29
N CYS A 73 -7.98 10.35 -1.34
CA CYS A 73 -6.55 10.66 -1.26
C CYS A 73 -6.32 12.10 -1.71
N ASP A 74 -6.70 13.05 -0.88
CA ASP A 74 -6.49 14.49 -1.09
C ASP A 74 -5.37 15.05 -0.20
N GLY A 75 -5.10 16.34 -0.33
CA GLY A 75 -4.06 16.99 0.47
C GLY A 75 -4.31 16.94 1.98
N ILE A 76 -5.57 16.97 2.40
CA ILE A 76 -5.93 16.90 3.82
C ILE A 76 -5.65 15.49 4.36
N SER A 77 -6.08 14.45 3.65
CA SER A 77 -5.86 13.07 4.06
C SER A 77 -4.37 12.65 4.02
N ALA A 78 -3.57 13.28 3.16
CA ALA A 78 -2.13 13.03 3.06
C ALA A 78 -1.30 13.76 4.14
N THR A 79 -1.81 14.79 4.77
CA THR A 79 -1.10 15.61 5.76
C THR A 79 -0.51 14.79 6.92
N PRO A 80 -1.22 13.85 7.55
CA PRO A 80 -0.64 13.04 8.63
C PRO A 80 0.59 12.24 8.19
N THR A 81 0.59 11.71 6.97
CA THR A 81 1.74 10.98 6.42
C THR A 81 2.95 11.89 6.28
N ASN A 82 2.76 13.07 5.70
CA ASN A 82 3.84 14.05 5.58
C ASN A 82 4.36 14.51 6.94
N TRP A 83 3.49 14.72 7.91
CA TRP A 83 3.90 15.06 9.27
C TRP A 83 4.79 13.97 9.90
N VAL A 84 4.44 12.70 9.73
CA VAL A 84 5.26 11.59 10.21
C VAL A 84 6.63 11.58 9.51
N MET A 85 6.66 11.76 8.19
CA MET A 85 7.90 11.81 7.42
C MET A 85 8.82 12.96 7.88
N ASP A 86 8.27 14.14 8.14
CA ASP A 86 9.02 15.27 8.65
C ASP A 86 9.62 15.01 10.04
N ARG A 87 8.88 14.28 10.89
CA ARG A 87 9.40 13.85 12.21
C ARG A 87 10.54 12.85 12.08
N ILE A 88 10.42 11.89 11.16
CA ILE A 88 11.49 10.92 10.90
C ILE A 88 12.75 11.62 10.39
N LEU A 89 12.59 12.66 9.58
CA LEU A 89 13.70 13.45 9.03
C LEU A 89 14.20 14.55 9.98
N ASP A 90 13.62 14.65 11.17
CA ASP A 90 13.96 15.67 12.18
C ASP A 90 13.89 17.11 11.65
N LYS A 91 12.90 17.37 10.81
CA LYS A 91 12.69 18.67 10.15
C LYS A 91 11.70 19.59 10.87
N LEU A 92 11.25 19.20 12.01
CA LEU A 92 10.30 19.96 12.82
C LEU A 92 10.91 20.45 14.11
#